data_670affbb015e140fcd61771bfff4d52c
#
_entry.id   670affbb015e140fcd61771bfff4d52c
#
_cell.length_a   1.000
_cell.length_b   1.000
_cell.length_c   1.000
_cell.angle_alpha   90.00
_cell.angle_beta   90.00
_cell.angle_gamma   90.00
#
_symmetry.space_group_name_H-M   'P 1'
#
loop_
_entity.id
_entity.type
_entity.pdbx_description
1 polymer ?
#
loop_
_entity_poly.entity_id
_entity_poly.type
_entity_poly.pdbx_seq_one_letter_code
_entity_poly.pdbx_strand_id
1 'polypeptide(L)'
;MTTFIYYFIPEDNENENKMNIFIIYKNAKDVRIKDIQDNFPLPGEYYFRFKFEFMEKNVWIDFNNPVGALPKYDGKIIMKVTRLSWDNKNEQKQPTPESLFI
;
A
#
# COMPACT_ATOMS: atom_id res chain seq x y z
N MET A 1 5.51 20.01 -2.69
CA MET A 1 6.09 19.08 -1.73
C MET A 1 5.87 17.67 -2.20
N THR A 2 6.78 16.79 -1.88
CA THR A 2 6.83 15.46 -2.47
C THR A 2 7.20 14.46 -1.40
N THR A 3 6.50 13.33 -1.40
CA THR A 3 6.80 12.25 -0.47
C THR A 3 7.03 10.97 -1.28
N PHE A 4 8.12 10.29 -0.99
CA PHE A 4 8.41 8.99 -1.60
C PHE A 4 7.79 7.90 -0.75
N ILE A 5 7.08 6.98 -1.40
CA ILE A 5 6.47 5.84 -0.74
C ILE A 5 7.25 4.61 -1.15
N TYR A 6 7.85 3.95 -0.18
CA TYR A 6 8.66 2.76 -0.40
C TYR A 6 7.78 1.54 -0.19
N TYR A 7 7.92 0.53 -1.04
CA TYR A 7 7.15 -0.70 -0.84
C TYR A 7 7.80 -1.90 -1.47
N PHE A 8 7.45 -3.06 -0.98
CA PHE A 8 7.85 -4.31 -1.60
C PHE A 8 6.73 -5.33 -1.47
N ILE A 9 6.69 -6.27 -2.41
CA ILE A 9 5.68 -7.32 -2.46
C ILE A 9 6.39 -8.65 -2.32
N PRO A 10 6.32 -9.30 -1.14
CA PRO A 10 7.03 -10.57 -0.95
C PRO A 10 6.65 -11.64 -1.97
N GLU A 11 5.39 -11.68 -2.41
CA GLU A 11 4.97 -12.65 -3.41
C GLU A 11 5.70 -12.51 -4.74
N ASP A 12 6.27 -11.33 -4.99
CA ASP A 12 7.01 -11.06 -6.22
C ASP A 12 8.51 -11.19 -6.00
N ASN A 13 8.92 -11.90 -4.95
CA ASN A 13 10.33 -12.10 -4.59
C ASN A 13 11.03 -10.79 -4.25
N GLU A 14 10.30 -9.84 -3.71
CA GLU A 14 10.85 -8.57 -3.26
C GLU A 14 11.00 -8.60 -1.75
N ASN A 15 11.89 -7.76 -1.25
CA ASN A 15 12.12 -7.63 0.18
C ASN A 15 12.63 -6.22 0.47
N GLU A 16 12.98 -5.95 1.73
CA GLU A 16 13.41 -4.62 2.11
C GLU A 16 14.70 -4.16 1.44
N ASN A 17 15.48 -5.09 0.87
CA ASN A 17 16.67 -4.73 0.12
C ASN A 17 16.37 -4.51 -1.36
N LYS A 18 15.12 -4.72 -1.76
CA LYS A 18 14.72 -4.61 -3.16
C LYS A 18 13.33 -3.98 -3.18
N MET A 19 13.28 -2.70 -2.87
CA MET A 19 12.01 -2.00 -2.76
C MET A 19 11.73 -1.17 -4.00
N ASN A 20 10.46 -0.89 -4.20
CA ASN A 20 9.97 0.00 -5.23
C ASN A 20 9.58 1.32 -4.59
N ILE A 21 9.48 2.36 -5.39
CA ILE A 21 9.11 3.69 -4.91
C ILE A 21 8.04 4.27 -5.84
N PHE A 22 7.05 4.93 -5.26
CA PHE A 22 6.22 5.84 -6.03
C PHE A 22 6.08 7.14 -5.26
N ILE A 23 5.57 8.16 -5.93
CA ILE A 23 5.60 9.53 -5.42
C ILE A 23 4.19 10.03 -5.19
N ILE A 24 3.99 10.69 -4.05
CA ILE A 24 2.76 11.43 -3.78
C ILE A 24 3.15 12.88 -3.58
N TYR A 25 2.43 13.78 -4.26
CA TYR A 25 2.78 15.20 -4.26
C TYR A 25 2.08 15.89 -3.10
N LYS A 26 2.49 15.52 -1.90
CA LYS A 26 2.04 16.09 -0.64
C LYS A 26 3.16 15.99 0.38
N ASN A 27 3.08 16.79 1.42
CA ASN A 27 3.97 16.62 2.57
C ASN A 27 3.68 15.28 3.23
N ALA A 28 4.72 14.66 3.77
CA ALA A 28 4.57 13.35 4.40
C ALA A 28 3.51 13.36 5.50
N LYS A 29 3.41 14.46 6.24
CA LYS A 29 2.42 14.55 7.32
C LYS A 29 0.99 14.62 6.81
N ASP A 30 0.81 14.94 5.54
CA ASP A 30 -0.51 15.11 4.95
C ASP A 30 -0.95 13.90 4.13
N VAL A 31 -0.07 12.92 3.95
CA VAL A 31 -0.42 11.72 3.19
C VAL A 31 -1.34 10.85 4.04
N ARG A 32 -2.44 10.40 3.44
CA ARG A 32 -3.45 9.55 4.09
C ARG A 32 -3.53 8.21 3.38
N ILE A 33 -4.22 7.27 4.02
CA ILE A 33 -4.36 5.94 3.43
C ILE A 33 -5.03 6.00 2.07
N LYS A 34 -5.97 6.92 1.88
CA LYS A 34 -6.63 7.05 0.59
C LYS A 34 -5.65 7.50 -0.50
N ASP A 35 -4.68 8.34 -0.14
CA ASP A 35 -3.66 8.74 -1.11
C ASP A 35 -2.84 7.53 -1.58
N ILE A 36 -2.54 6.61 -0.66
CA ILE A 36 -1.85 5.38 -1.03
C ILE A 36 -2.70 4.56 -1.99
N GLN A 37 -3.98 4.37 -1.64
CA GLN A 37 -4.87 3.56 -2.45
C GLN A 37 -5.07 4.14 -3.84
N ASP A 38 -5.19 5.45 -3.92
CA ASP A 38 -5.46 6.12 -5.19
C ASP A 38 -4.23 6.17 -6.10
N ASN A 39 -3.04 6.14 -5.52
CA ASN A 39 -1.80 6.33 -6.27
C ASN A 39 -0.94 5.08 -6.40
N PHE A 40 -1.36 3.97 -5.82
CA PHE A 40 -0.58 2.75 -5.92
C PHE A 40 -0.46 2.34 -7.39
N PRO A 41 0.77 2.12 -7.88
CA PRO A 41 0.99 2.04 -9.33
C PRO A 41 0.57 0.74 -10.01
N LEU A 42 0.27 -0.31 -9.24
CA LEU A 42 -0.04 -1.60 -9.83
C LEU A 42 -1.54 -1.88 -9.80
N PRO A 43 -2.07 -2.52 -10.83
CA PRO A 43 -3.48 -2.88 -10.85
C PRO A 43 -3.76 -4.03 -9.90
N GLY A 44 -5.01 -4.11 -9.44
CA GLY A 44 -5.43 -5.18 -8.55
C GLY A 44 -5.83 -4.66 -7.20
N GLU A 45 -6.02 -5.59 -6.28
CA GLU A 45 -6.35 -5.27 -4.91
C GLU A 45 -5.20 -5.67 -4.01
N TYR A 46 -4.89 -4.80 -3.06
CA TYR A 46 -3.73 -4.97 -2.22
C TYR A 46 -4.04 -4.62 -0.79
N TYR A 47 -3.29 -5.24 0.12
CA TYR A 47 -3.37 -4.97 1.53
C TYR A 47 -2.04 -4.36 1.96
N PHE A 48 -2.08 -3.21 2.64
CA PHE A 48 -0.89 -2.45 2.99
C PHE A 48 -0.62 -2.52 4.48
N ARG A 49 0.58 -2.92 4.85
CA ARG A 49 1.08 -2.81 6.22
C ARG A 49 2.25 -1.86 6.21
N PHE A 50 2.43 -1.17 7.33
CA PHE A 50 3.44 -0.11 7.42
C PHE A 50 4.49 -0.48 8.43
N LYS A 51 5.76 -0.18 8.09
CA LYS A 51 6.85 -0.42 9.00
C LYS A 51 6.85 0.63 10.10
N PHE A 52 7.04 0.18 11.33
CA PHE A 52 6.98 1.04 12.48
C PHE A 52 7.91 0.48 13.56
N GLU A 53 8.51 1.36 14.36
CA GLU A 53 9.33 0.92 15.47
C GLU A 53 8.49 0.99 16.75
N PHE A 54 8.35 -0.14 17.42
CA PHE A 54 7.58 -0.22 18.65
C PHE A 54 8.42 -0.95 19.69
N MET A 55 8.72 -0.27 20.80
CA MET A 55 9.52 -0.83 21.87
C MET A 55 10.84 -1.40 21.35
N GLU A 56 11.51 -0.61 20.53
CA GLU A 56 12.82 -0.95 19.96
C GLU A 56 12.80 -2.14 19.01
N LYS A 57 11.63 -2.53 18.55
CA LYS A 57 11.49 -3.60 17.56
C LYS A 57 10.83 -3.07 16.32
N ASN A 58 11.24 -3.61 15.18
CA ASN A 58 10.62 -3.29 13.90
C ASN A 58 9.41 -4.17 13.72
N VAL A 59 8.26 -3.54 13.47
CA VAL A 59 7.00 -4.27 13.29
C VAL A 59 6.31 -3.78 12.04
N TRP A 60 5.38 -4.57 11.54
CA TRP A 60 4.51 -4.21 10.42
C TRP A 60 3.12 -4.08 10.98
N ILE A 61 2.54 -2.90 10.84
CA ILE A 61 1.26 -2.63 11.47
C ILE A 61 0.18 -2.35 10.43
N ASP A 62 -1.04 -2.73 10.80
CA ASP A 62 -2.23 -2.34 10.07
C ASP A 62 -2.58 -0.93 10.48
N PHE A 63 -3.06 -0.14 9.52
CA PHE A 63 -3.42 1.23 9.80
C PHE A 63 -4.70 1.57 9.06
N ASN A 64 -5.75 1.82 9.82
CA ASN A 64 -7.08 2.03 9.24
C ASN A 64 -7.69 3.38 9.56
N ASN A 65 -6.91 4.30 10.11
CA ASN A 65 -7.44 5.63 10.43
C ASN A 65 -7.43 6.48 9.15
N PRO A 66 -8.62 6.79 8.60
CA PRO A 66 -8.67 7.49 7.31
C PRO A 66 -8.20 8.95 7.40
N VAL A 67 -8.20 9.54 8.58
CA VAL A 67 -7.82 10.93 8.73
C VAL A 67 -6.47 11.10 9.43
N GLY A 68 -5.81 10.01 9.80
CA GLY A 68 -4.54 10.08 10.51
C GLY A 68 -3.35 10.07 9.56
N ALA A 69 -2.25 10.66 10.01
CA ALA A 69 -0.99 10.56 9.30
C ALA A 69 -0.52 9.11 9.34
N LEU A 70 0.13 8.68 8.26
CA LEU A 70 0.57 7.31 8.15
C LEU A 70 1.76 7.04 9.06
N PRO A 71 1.90 5.80 9.55
CA PRO A 71 3.07 5.43 10.33
C PRO A 71 4.35 5.62 9.52
N LYS A 72 5.42 5.98 10.20
CA LYS A 72 6.72 6.19 9.56
C LYS A 72 7.78 5.41 10.29
N TYR A 73 8.77 5.00 9.53
CA TYR A 73 9.97 4.39 10.09
C TYR A 73 11.16 5.22 9.63
N ASP A 74 11.92 5.73 10.59
CA ASP A 74 13.09 6.56 10.27
C ASP A 74 12.70 7.70 9.32
N GLY A 75 11.53 8.31 9.58
CA GLY A 75 11.05 9.42 8.78
C GLY A 75 10.47 9.05 7.42
N LYS A 76 10.41 7.77 7.10
CA LYS A 76 9.96 7.31 5.78
C LYS A 76 8.69 6.48 5.90
N ILE A 77 7.88 6.51 4.85
CA ILE A 77 6.72 5.64 4.75
C ILE A 77 7.15 4.40 3.98
N ILE A 78 7.18 3.27 4.67
CA ILE A 78 7.65 2.00 4.10
C ILE A 78 6.55 0.97 4.27
N MET A 79 6.15 0.34 3.17
CA MET A 79 5.05 -0.60 3.16
C MET A 79 5.47 -1.99 2.77
N LYS A 80 4.87 -2.96 3.42
CA LYS A 80 4.89 -4.35 2.99
C LYS A 80 3.52 -4.63 2.40
N VAL A 81 3.50 -5.02 1.15
CA VAL A 81 2.25 -5.10 0.38
C VAL A 81 1.91 -6.55 0.10
N THR A 82 0.67 -6.92 0.36
CA THR A 82 0.16 -8.26 0.05
C THR A 82 -0.82 -8.13 -1.09
N ARG A 83 -0.63 -8.94 -2.14
CA ARG A 83 -1.54 -8.93 -3.27
C ARG A 83 -2.73 -9.81 -2.95
N LEU A 84 -3.91 -9.22 -3.06
CA LEU A 84 -5.17 -9.93 -2.81
C LEU A 84 -5.79 -10.41 -4.11
N SER A 85 -5.65 -9.65 -5.19
CA SER A 85 -6.25 -9.97 -6.47
C SER A 85 -5.50 -9.24 -7.56
N TRP A 86 -5.41 -9.86 -8.73
CA TRP A 86 -4.82 -9.24 -9.91
C TRP A 86 -5.80 -8.31 -10.61
N ASP A 87 -7.10 -8.50 -10.35
CA ASP A 87 -8.12 -7.77 -11.04
C ASP A 87 -8.30 -6.39 -10.46
N ASN A 88 -8.53 -5.42 -11.34
CA ASN A 88 -8.89 -4.08 -10.89
C ASN A 88 -10.24 -4.14 -10.20
N LYS A 89 -10.44 -3.31 -9.17
CA LYS A 89 -11.70 -3.28 -8.45
C LYS A 89 -12.88 -3.00 -9.35
N ASN A 90 -12.71 -2.11 -10.32
CA ASN A 90 -13.79 -1.78 -11.22
C ASN A 90 -14.16 -2.98 -12.07
N GLU A 91 -13.19 -3.78 -12.44
CA GLU A 91 -13.46 -4.98 -13.21
C GLU A 91 -14.19 -6.02 -12.39
N GLN A 92 -13.93 -6.05 -11.10
CA GLN A 92 -14.61 -7.00 -10.24
C GLN A 92 -16.08 -6.72 -10.10
N LYS A 93 -16.52 -5.53 -10.40
CA LYS A 93 -17.92 -5.19 -10.36
C LYS A 93 -18.68 -5.70 -11.56
N GLN A 94 -18.00 -6.19 -12.56
CA GLN A 94 -18.65 -6.75 -13.73
C GLN A 94 -19.45 -7.96 -13.30
N PRO A 95 -20.66 -8.04 -13.81
CA PRO A 95 -21.40 -9.24 -13.54
C PRO A 95 -20.68 -10.37 -14.17
N THR A 96 -20.77 -11.31 -13.64
CA THR A 96 -20.06 -12.30 -14.20
C THR A 96 -20.87 -13.09 -14.98
N PRO A 97 -21.00 -12.87 -15.52
CA PRO A 97 -21.43 -13.48 -15.93
C PRO A 97 -21.05 -14.39 -15.97
N GLU A 98 -20.60 -13.96 -15.95
CA GLU A 98 -20.10 -14.60 -15.94
C GLU A 98 -20.52 -15.35 -15.32
N SER A 99 -20.77 -15.12 -14.86
CA SER A 99 -21.15 -15.71 -14.34
C SER A 99 -22.23 -16.01 -14.65
N LEU A 100 -22.55 -15.60 -15.18
CA LEU A 100 -23.28 -15.98 -15.63
C LEU A 100 -23.39 -16.75 -16.40
N PHE A 101 -22.94 -16.89 -16.62
CA PHE A 101 -22.85 -17.65 -17.24
C PHE A 101 -22.86 -18.59 -16.84
N ILE A 102 -22.96 -18.44 -16.39
CA ILE A 102 -22.90 -19.09 -15.98
C ILE A 102 -23.36 -19.55 -15.99
#